data_48f4166e07baeaa0614ce8e82abb0d5f
#
_entry.id   48f4166e07baeaa0614ce8e82abb0d5f
#
_cell.length_a   1.000
_cell.length_b   1.000
_cell.length_c   1.000
_cell.angle_alpha   90.00
_cell.angle_beta   90.00
_cell.angle_gamma   90.00
#
_symmetry.space_group_name_H-M   'P 1'
#
loop_
_entity.id
_entity.type
_entity.pdbx_description
1 polymer ?
#
loop_
_entity_poly.entity_id
_entity_poly.type
_entity_poly.pdbx_seq_one_letter_code
_entity_poly.pdbx_strand_id
1 'polypeptide(L)'
;MNQVDIVSPKGVPCLLRMFNAWKLFKSRNRAGLLSRIKGRVIYGLRSAREKVEISIAEANSWHSVLFIFFFLFFCITIIFPIALVFYILNFLSSTAGKFLRKISLARLHGVLGMLSSPKDDSTVLRLFSYMENAESRRMLKLVDSMDAVSAWYCPTAFWPAFHEIKKPRLMCMPDIVLTEFPSAFSRIGGERTMRIFEQIQKSVAKASYFVTYSQNVKWATLVDQYGVPAEKISVINHAPSLLSHKVDVVGYSESEDISRALCQNLLCSAFRKSSNPLYTAGFENWDVDYLFYASQFRPNKNVITLLKAYKYLLRDKYIGVKLVLTGNPEHAPEIKEFISDNFLEKDVICVSGLSVSELAACYKMAKLAVNPSLSEGGCPFTFTEALSVGTPVVASRIAVAEEVLTETALQEATFFDPYDWHDMANKIEWGLENRAALLALQRPYFDELKKRTWADVVSEHINVLEKISQENN
;
A
#
# COMPACT_ATOMS: atom_id res chain seq x y z
N MET A 1 13.21 31.08 -10.67
CA MET A 1 12.31 29.94 -10.96
C MET A 1 13.08 28.69 -10.58
N ASN A 2 12.71 28.04 -9.47
CA ASN A 2 13.41 26.84 -9.00
C ASN A 2 13.07 25.69 -9.93
N GLN A 3 14.07 25.07 -10.53
CA GLN A 3 13.90 23.90 -11.37
C GLN A 3 13.82 22.66 -10.47
N VAL A 4 12.75 21.88 -10.59
CA VAL A 4 12.56 20.62 -9.89
C VAL A 4 12.76 19.46 -10.87
N ASP A 5 13.80 18.66 -10.64
CA ASP A 5 14.07 17.46 -11.42
C ASP A 5 13.67 16.22 -10.64
N ILE A 6 12.95 15.30 -11.29
CA ILE A 6 12.45 14.07 -10.66
C ILE A 6 13.32 12.89 -11.07
N VAL A 7 13.95 12.25 -10.08
CA VAL A 7 14.65 10.97 -10.23
C VAL A 7 13.72 9.85 -9.81
N SER A 8 13.38 8.98 -10.75
CA SER A 8 12.46 7.87 -10.51
C SER A 8 13.09 6.51 -10.82
N PRO A 9 12.66 5.43 -10.15
CA PRO A 9 13.08 4.06 -10.49
C PRO A 9 12.71 3.70 -11.93
N LYS A 10 13.66 3.12 -12.68
CA LYS A 10 13.45 2.64 -14.06
C LYS A 10 13.79 1.13 -14.11
N GLY A 11 13.02 0.34 -14.84
CA GLY A 11 13.41 -1.03 -15.21
C GLY A 11 12.72 -2.16 -14.46
N VAL A 12 12.08 -1.93 -13.33
CA VAL A 12 11.42 -2.95 -12.51
C VAL A 12 10.07 -3.49 -13.07
N PRO A 13 9.26 -2.75 -13.84
CA PRO A 13 7.92 -3.20 -14.24
C PRO A 13 7.88 -4.49 -15.06
N CYS A 14 8.92 -4.80 -15.81
CA CYS A 14 8.95 -5.96 -16.68
C CYS A 14 9.06 -7.28 -15.90
N LEU A 15 9.96 -7.34 -14.93
CA LEU A 15 10.14 -8.51 -14.05
C LEU A 15 8.98 -8.70 -13.08
N LEU A 16 8.40 -7.62 -12.54
CA LEU A 16 7.22 -7.68 -11.69
C LEU A 16 5.99 -8.27 -12.41
N ARG A 17 5.80 -7.97 -13.70
CA ARG A 17 4.74 -8.58 -14.52
C ARG A 17 4.97 -10.08 -14.73
N MET A 18 6.21 -10.52 -14.93
CA MET A 18 6.55 -11.93 -15.02
C MET A 18 6.31 -12.67 -13.70
N PHE A 19 6.66 -12.09 -12.55
CA PHE A 19 6.47 -12.72 -11.24
C PHE A 19 4.99 -12.84 -10.85
N ASN A 20 4.14 -11.92 -11.24
CA ASN A 20 2.70 -12.05 -11.03
C ASN A 20 2.08 -13.21 -11.83
N ALA A 21 2.63 -13.53 -13.01
CA ALA A 21 2.23 -14.69 -13.79
C ALA A 21 2.76 -16.03 -13.20
N TRP A 22 3.88 -16.00 -12.46
CA TRP A 22 4.55 -17.21 -11.92
C TRP A 22 4.04 -17.64 -10.52
N LYS A 23 3.20 -16.85 -9.86
CA LYS A 23 2.55 -17.20 -8.59
C LYS A 23 1.72 -18.50 -8.61
N LEU A 24 1.50 -19.09 -9.78
CA LEU A 24 0.66 -20.28 -9.99
C LEU A 24 1.39 -21.62 -9.83
N PHE A 25 2.72 -21.66 -9.61
CA PHE A 25 3.46 -22.92 -9.43
C PHE A 25 4.11 -23.01 -8.06
N LYS A 26 3.44 -23.65 -7.12
CA LYS A 26 3.96 -23.99 -5.78
C LYS A 26 3.71 -25.43 -5.42
N SER A 27 4.74 -26.21 -5.02
CA SER A 27 4.62 -27.20 -3.92
C SER A 27 5.97 -27.85 -3.54
N ARG A 28 6.31 -27.78 -2.31
CA ARG A 28 6.46 -28.71 -1.16
C ARG A 28 7.62 -29.73 -1.13
N ASN A 29 8.48 -29.60 -0.11
CA ASN A 29 8.91 -30.50 0.99
C ASN A 29 10.21 -31.34 0.95
N ARG A 30 11.00 -31.10 2.01
CA ARG A 30 11.72 -31.85 3.10
C ARG A 30 13.07 -32.59 2.83
N ALA A 31 13.97 -32.23 3.55
CA ALA A 31 15.12 -32.43 4.47
C ALA A 31 15.87 -33.79 4.52
N GLY A 32 17.23 -33.74 4.70
CA GLY A 32 18.04 -34.63 5.54
C GLY A 32 19.43 -35.08 5.05
N LEU A 33 20.46 -34.55 5.63
CA LEU A 33 21.75 -35.07 6.10
C LEU A 33 22.81 -35.63 5.12
N LEU A 34 23.94 -34.90 5.02
CA LEU A 34 25.35 -35.37 4.86
C LEU A 34 26.29 -34.13 4.92
N SER A 35 27.02 -33.95 6.05
CA SER A 35 27.27 -32.57 6.52
C SER A 35 28.64 -31.90 6.27
N ARG A 36 29.69 -32.50 5.71
CA ARG A 36 30.98 -31.79 5.57
C ARG A 36 31.52 -31.60 4.16
N ILE A 37 31.39 -32.55 3.27
CA ILE A 37 31.74 -32.36 1.82
C ILE A 37 30.66 -31.51 1.14
N LYS A 38 29.46 -31.60 1.63
CA LYS A 38 28.31 -30.79 1.23
C LYS A 38 28.49 -29.28 1.44
N GLY A 39 29.17 -28.84 2.51
CA GLY A 39 29.31 -27.43 2.82
C GLY A 39 29.98 -26.61 1.71
N ARG A 40 31.07 -27.11 1.11
CA ARG A 40 31.79 -26.39 0.04
C ARG A 40 31.06 -26.39 -1.29
N VAL A 41 30.42 -27.48 -1.66
CA VAL A 41 29.63 -27.58 -2.91
C VAL A 41 28.35 -26.78 -2.79
N ILE A 42 27.67 -26.87 -1.63
CA ILE A 42 26.45 -26.08 -1.36
C ILE A 42 26.76 -24.59 -1.31
N TYR A 43 27.89 -24.19 -0.71
CA TYR A 43 28.31 -22.79 -0.69
C TYR A 43 28.63 -22.29 -2.13
N GLY A 44 29.35 -23.08 -2.95
CA GLY A 44 29.61 -22.73 -4.34
C GLY A 44 28.31 -22.58 -5.17
N LEU A 45 27.38 -23.53 -5.01
CA LEU A 45 26.09 -23.49 -5.70
C LEU A 45 25.21 -22.33 -5.22
N ARG A 46 25.21 -22.02 -3.93
CA ARG A 46 24.50 -20.84 -3.38
C ARG A 46 25.10 -19.54 -3.93
N SER A 47 26.42 -19.40 -3.94
CA SER A 47 27.09 -18.22 -4.50
C SER A 47 26.83 -18.08 -6.00
N ALA A 48 26.84 -19.18 -6.77
CA ALA A 48 26.49 -19.15 -8.19
C ALA A 48 25.03 -18.74 -8.41
N ARG A 49 24.11 -19.29 -7.63
CA ARG A 49 22.69 -18.93 -7.65
C ARG A 49 22.49 -17.45 -7.33
N GLU A 50 23.13 -16.94 -6.29
CA GLU A 50 23.06 -15.54 -5.88
C GLU A 50 23.55 -14.60 -7.00
N LYS A 51 24.67 -14.95 -7.65
CA LYS A 51 25.18 -14.18 -8.80
C LYS A 51 24.21 -14.16 -9.97
N VAL A 52 23.52 -15.27 -10.24
CA VAL A 52 22.48 -15.35 -11.28
C VAL A 52 21.26 -14.50 -10.89
N GLU A 53 20.80 -14.60 -9.66
CA GLU A 53 19.68 -13.80 -9.15
C GLU A 53 20.00 -12.28 -9.23
N ILE A 54 21.24 -11.89 -8.87
CA ILE A 54 21.71 -10.50 -9.01
C ILE A 54 21.75 -10.08 -10.48
N SER A 55 22.30 -10.92 -11.36
CA SER A 55 22.38 -10.61 -12.81
C SER A 55 20.99 -10.44 -13.43
N ILE A 56 20.02 -11.25 -13.03
CA ILE A 56 18.62 -11.10 -13.45
C ILE A 56 18.01 -9.80 -12.90
N ALA A 57 18.29 -9.47 -11.64
CA ALA A 57 17.79 -8.26 -10.99
C ALA A 57 18.36 -6.97 -11.60
N GLU A 58 19.61 -7.01 -12.07
CA GLU A 58 20.32 -5.88 -12.70
C GLU A 58 20.02 -5.73 -14.20
N ALA A 59 19.34 -6.69 -14.82
CA ALA A 59 19.05 -6.66 -16.24
C ALA A 59 18.08 -5.54 -16.62
N ASN A 60 18.53 -4.63 -17.48
CA ASN A 60 17.77 -3.43 -17.89
C ASN A 60 16.88 -3.67 -19.12
N SER A 61 16.98 -4.82 -19.78
CA SER A 61 16.24 -5.13 -20.99
C SER A 61 15.80 -6.60 -21.04
N TRP A 62 14.75 -6.88 -21.80
CA TRP A 62 14.29 -8.23 -22.09
C TRP A 62 15.36 -9.10 -22.75
N HIS A 63 16.20 -8.50 -23.62
CA HIS A 63 17.29 -9.21 -24.30
C HIS A 63 18.32 -9.70 -23.29
N SER A 64 18.68 -8.89 -22.29
CA SER A 64 19.60 -9.30 -21.22
C SER A 64 19.03 -10.44 -20.37
N VAL A 65 17.74 -10.38 -20.05
CA VAL A 65 17.05 -11.45 -19.30
C VAL A 65 17.02 -12.74 -20.13
N LEU A 66 16.65 -12.67 -21.42
CA LEU A 66 16.65 -13.81 -22.33
C LEU A 66 18.04 -14.42 -22.48
N PHE A 67 19.08 -13.59 -22.62
CA PHE A 67 20.47 -14.05 -22.70
C PHE A 67 20.88 -14.84 -21.45
N ILE A 68 20.53 -14.36 -20.24
CA ILE A 68 20.79 -15.06 -18.99
C ILE A 68 20.06 -16.40 -18.96
N PHE A 69 18.79 -16.46 -19.39
CA PHE A 69 18.03 -17.71 -19.46
C PHE A 69 18.62 -18.69 -20.49
N PHE A 70 19.02 -18.23 -21.67
CA PHE A 70 19.69 -19.04 -22.67
C PHE A 70 21.01 -19.57 -22.15
N PHE A 71 21.80 -18.75 -21.48
CA PHE A 71 23.07 -19.16 -20.89
C PHE A 71 22.86 -20.22 -19.79
N LEU A 72 21.88 -20.06 -18.92
CA LEU A 72 21.51 -21.02 -17.90
C LEU A 72 21.02 -22.35 -18.52
N PHE A 73 20.17 -22.27 -19.53
CA PHE A 73 19.67 -23.42 -20.26
C PHE A 73 20.85 -24.18 -20.90
N PHE A 74 21.79 -23.50 -21.53
CA PHE A 74 23.02 -24.08 -22.10
C PHE A 74 23.87 -24.76 -21.01
N CYS A 75 24.07 -24.10 -19.86
CA CYS A 75 24.81 -24.71 -18.75
C CYS A 75 24.12 -25.95 -18.21
N ILE A 76 22.80 -25.96 -18.08
CA ILE A 76 22.04 -27.11 -17.59
C ILE A 76 22.05 -28.25 -18.62
N THR A 77 21.87 -27.97 -19.91
CA THR A 77 21.73 -28.98 -20.95
C THR A 77 23.07 -29.59 -21.39
N ILE A 78 24.19 -28.87 -21.29
CA ILE A 78 25.49 -29.31 -21.75
C ILE A 78 26.43 -29.67 -20.59
N ILE A 79 26.55 -28.77 -19.60
CA ILE A 79 27.52 -28.97 -18.51
C ILE A 79 27.02 -30.01 -17.50
N PHE A 80 25.73 -30.02 -17.18
CA PHE A 80 25.17 -30.95 -16.21
C PHE A 80 25.26 -32.42 -16.64
N PRO A 81 24.91 -32.81 -17.89
CA PRO A 81 25.11 -34.18 -18.35
C PRO A 81 26.58 -34.63 -18.36
N ILE A 82 27.51 -33.74 -18.75
CA ILE A 82 28.95 -34.02 -18.74
C ILE A 82 29.43 -34.26 -17.30
N ALA A 83 29.04 -33.40 -16.37
CA ALA A 83 29.36 -33.56 -14.96
C ALA A 83 28.72 -34.83 -14.36
N LEU A 84 27.52 -35.19 -14.79
CA LEU A 84 26.83 -36.41 -14.38
C LEU A 84 27.55 -37.67 -14.91
N VAL A 85 27.99 -37.68 -16.18
CA VAL A 85 28.78 -38.77 -16.78
C VAL A 85 30.09 -38.89 -16.05
N PHE A 86 30.82 -37.82 -15.79
CA PHE A 86 32.06 -37.81 -15.00
C PHE A 86 31.87 -38.37 -13.59
N TYR A 87 30.77 -38.02 -12.95
CA TYR A 87 30.39 -38.51 -11.63
C TYR A 87 30.06 -39.99 -11.65
N ILE A 88 29.33 -40.46 -12.67
CA ILE A 88 29.01 -41.90 -12.87
C ILE A 88 30.28 -42.71 -13.17
N LEU A 89 31.18 -42.21 -14.02
CA LEU A 89 32.44 -42.86 -14.33
C LEU A 89 33.38 -42.98 -13.11
N ASN A 90 33.49 -41.92 -12.31
CA ASN A 90 34.21 -41.94 -11.03
C ASN A 90 33.57 -42.86 -10.00
N PHE A 91 32.26 -42.96 -10.02
CA PHE A 91 31.51 -43.86 -9.15
C PHE A 91 31.70 -45.33 -9.52
N LEU A 92 31.69 -45.63 -10.82
CA LEU A 92 31.90 -47.00 -11.35
C LEU A 92 33.34 -47.48 -11.17
N SER A 93 34.33 -46.59 -11.14
CA SER A 93 35.74 -46.91 -10.90
C SER A 93 36.07 -47.16 -9.43
N SER A 94 35.23 -46.74 -8.51
CA SER A 94 35.41 -47.02 -7.08
C SER A 94 34.68 -48.30 -6.71
N THR A 95 35.44 -49.30 -6.22
CA THR A 95 35.03 -50.68 -5.83
C THR A 95 33.94 -50.75 -4.77
N ALA A 96 32.79 -50.10 -4.98
CA ALA A 96 31.70 -50.04 -4.01
C ALA A 96 30.36 -50.57 -4.55
N GLY A 97 30.39 -51.74 -5.18
CA GLY A 97 29.19 -52.45 -5.67
C GLY A 97 28.17 -52.87 -4.56
N LYS A 98 28.47 -52.61 -3.31
CA LYS A 98 27.53 -52.85 -2.18
C LYS A 98 26.70 -51.65 -1.77
N PHE A 99 26.96 -50.49 -2.33
CA PHE A 99 26.26 -49.22 -1.93
C PHE A 99 25.12 -48.82 -2.86
N LEU A 100 24.99 -49.46 -4.01
CA LEU A 100 24.00 -49.13 -5.05
C LEU A 100 22.54 -49.44 -4.69
N ARG A 101 22.31 -50.29 -3.71
CA ARG A 101 20.93 -50.68 -3.31
C ARG A 101 20.18 -49.71 -2.42
N LYS A 102 20.82 -48.62 -1.96
CA LYS A 102 20.21 -47.64 -1.02
C LYS A 102 20.19 -46.21 -1.52
N ILE A 103 20.52 -45.89 -2.74
CA ILE A 103 20.40 -44.56 -3.30
C ILE A 103 19.03 -44.46 -3.97
N SER A 104 18.00 -44.36 -3.16
CA SER A 104 16.63 -44.07 -3.58
C SER A 104 16.56 -42.65 -4.23
N LEU A 105 15.66 -42.50 -5.21
CA LEU A 105 15.24 -41.21 -5.79
C LEU A 105 14.96 -40.11 -4.72
N ALA A 106 14.66 -40.50 -3.49
CA ALA A 106 14.55 -39.62 -2.35
C ALA A 106 15.79 -38.78 -2.04
N ARG A 107 17.01 -39.23 -2.44
CA ARG A 107 18.25 -38.47 -2.25
C ARG A 107 18.49 -37.44 -3.34
N LEU A 108 18.03 -37.67 -4.56
CA LEU A 108 18.01 -36.65 -5.62
C LEU A 108 17.04 -35.54 -5.27
N HIS A 109 15.86 -35.89 -4.71
CA HIS A 109 14.91 -34.92 -4.14
C HIS A 109 15.52 -34.13 -2.97
N GLY A 110 16.37 -34.74 -2.15
CA GLY A 110 17.09 -34.06 -1.07
C GLY A 110 18.10 -33.02 -1.56
N VAL A 111 18.79 -33.28 -2.67
CA VAL A 111 19.75 -32.31 -3.29
C VAL A 111 18.98 -31.17 -3.97
N LEU A 112 17.91 -31.49 -4.68
CA LEU A 112 17.00 -30.48 -5.25
C LEU A 112 16.30 -29.66 -4.14
N GLY A 113 15.92 -30.30 -3.03
CA GLY A 113 15.37 -29.61 -1.85
C GLY A 113 16.38 -28.74 -1.09
N MET A 114 17.70 -29.00 -1.24
CA MET A 114 18.77 -28.17 -0.68
C MET A 114 19.10 -26.95 -1.54
N LEU A 115 18.70 -26.95 -2.81
CA LEU A 115 18.69 -25.77 -3.68
C LEU A 115 17.47 -24.88 -3.41
N SER A 116 16.44 -25.43 -2.77
CA SER A 116 15.36 -24.62 -2.19
C SER A 116 15.88 -23.87 -0.97
N SER A 117 15.49 -22.62 -0.87
CA SER A 117 15.81 -21.69 0.23
C SER A 117 15.71 -22.32 1.62
N PRO A 118 16.50 -21.86 2.60
CA PRO A 118 16.09 -21.98 4.00
C PRO A 118 14.65 -21.47 4.13
N LYS A 119 13.89 -22.04 5.05
CA LYS A 119 12.43 -21.92 5.18
C LYS A 119 11.85 -20.50 5.12
N ASP A 120 12.66 -19.46 5.23
CA ASP A 120 12.26 -18.11 5.56
C ASP A 120 12.33 -17.11 4.40
N ASP A 121 12.96 -17.43 3.26
CA ASP A 121 13.11 -16.49 2.15
C ASP A 121 12.61 -17.08 0.83
N SER A 122 11.44 -16.68 0.37
CA SER A 122 11.01 -17.07 -0.97
C SER A 122 11.95 -16.45 -2.02
N THR A 123 12.25 -17.20 -3.10
CA THR A 123 13.10 -16.72 -4.22
C THR A 123 12.60 -15.35 -4.75
N VAL A 124 11.30 -15.16 -4.73
CA VAL A 124 10.64 -13.91 -5.15
C VAL A 124 11.02 -12.73 -4.25
N LEU A 125 11.03 -12.92 -2.93
CA LEU A 125 11.40 -11.84 -1.99
C LEU A 125 12.88 -11.49 -2.09
N ARG A 126 13.77 -12.48 -2.33
CA ARG A 126 15.19 -12.21 -2.55
C ARG A 126 15.44 -11.46 -3.87
N LEU A 127 14.83 -11.90 -4.96
CA LEU A 127 14.92 -11.20 -6.24
C LEU A 127 14.41 -9.77 -6.14
N PHE A 128 13.30 -9.56 -5.44
CA PHE A 128 12.77 -8.22 -5.19
C PHE A 128 13.77 -7.36 -4.40
N SER A 129 14.39 -7.89 -3.36
CA SER A 129 15.42 -7.20 -2.58
C SER A 129 16.66 -6.85 -3.42
N TYR A 130 17.14 -7.76 -4.29
CA TYR A 130 18.24 -7.47 -5.19
C TYR A 130 17.89 -6.39 -6.21
N MET A 131 16.65 -6.40 -6.74
CA MET A 131 16.14 -5.37 -7.65
C MET A 131 16.06 -4.00 -6.96
N GLU A 132 15.55 -3.94 -5.73
CA GLU A 132 15.54 -2.70 -4.92
C GLU A 132 16.96 -2.16 -4.70
N ASN A 133 17.90 -3.03 -4.35
CA ASN A 133 19.28 -2.64 -4.12
C ASN A 133 19.98 -2.18 -5.43
N ALA A 134 19.73 -2.86 -6.55
CA ALA A 134 20.27 -2.47 -7.85
C ALA A 134 19.72 -1.10 -8.28
N GLU A 135 18.43 -0.89 -8.10
CA GLU A 135 17.77 0.37 -8.44
C GLU A 135 18.20 1.51 -7.50
N SER A 136 18.37 1.25 -6.21
CA SER A 136 18.94 2.21 -5.26
C SER A 136 20.35 2.66 -5.69
N ARG A 137 21.22 1.73 -6.05
CA ARG A 137 22.57 2.07 -6.56
C ARG A 137 22.52 2.90 -7.85
N ARG A 138 21.59 2.57 -8.77
CA ARG A 138 21.38 3.34 -9.99
C ARG A 138 20.92 4.76 -9.70
N MET A 139 19.95 4.91 -8.79
CA MET A 139 19.43 6.22 -8.36
C MET A 139 20.51 7.06 -7.70
N LEU A 140 21.31 6.48 -6.79
CA LEU A 140 22.42 7.19 -6.15
C LEU A 140 23.45 7.68 -7.16
N LYS A 141 23.86 6.84 -8.14
CA LYS A 141 24.77 7.25 -9.22
C LYS A 141 24.21 8.42 -10.05
N LEU A 142 22.90 8.40 -10.32
CA LEU A 142 22.24 9.50 -11.03
C LEU A 142 22.22 10.77 -10.20
N VAL A 143 21.90 10.67 -8.92
CA VAL A 143 21.94 11.78 -7.96
C VAL A 143 23.36 12.36 -7.87
N ASP A 144 24.38 11.52 -7.75
CA ASP A 144 25.79 11.96 -7.70
C ASP A 144 26.26 12.68 -8.99
N SER A 145 25.60 12.42 -10.13
CA SER A 145 25.90 13.11 -11.39
C SER A 145 25.21 14.48 -11.55
N MET A 146 24.35 14.87 -10.59
CA MET A 146 23.55 16.10 -10.65
C MET A 146 24.14 17.18 -9.73
N ASP A 147 25.28 17.76 -10.14
CA ASP A 147 26.01 18.72 -9.31
C ASP A 147 25.26 20.03 -9.05
N ALA A 148 24.39 20.44 -9.96
CA ALA A 148 23.60 21.67 -9.86
C ALA A 148 22.48 21.63 -8.81
N VAL A 149 22.09 20.43 -8.33
CA VAL A 149 21.03 20.28 -7.31
C VAL A 149 21.58 20.63 -5.94
N SER A 150 20.91 21.54 -5.22
CA SER A 150 21.33 22.02 -3.90
C SER A 150 20.79 21.20 -2.73
N ALA A 151 19.60 20.58 -2.87
CA ALA A 151 18.98 19.74 -1.85
C ALA A 151 18.11 18.65 -2.46
N TRP A 152 17.89 17.57 -1.74
CA TRP A 152 17.11 16.42 -2.19
C TRP A 152 15.90 16.16 -1.28
N TYR A 153 14.79 15.79 -1.89
CA TYR A 153 13.54 15.40 -1.21
C TYR A 153 13.21 13.93 -1.48
N CYS A 154 12.91 13.19 -0.42
CA CYS A 154 12.38 11.83 -0.52
C CYS A 154 10.96 11.78 0.06
N PRO A 155 9.93 11.42 -0.75
CA PRO A 155 8.53 11.43 -0.32
C PRO A 155 8.15 10.25 0.58
N THR A 156 9.12 9.46 1.04
CA THR A 156 8.87 8.24 1.81
C THR A 156 10.05 7.87 2.69
N ALA A 157 9.78 7.18 3.80
CA ALA A 157 10.80 6.61 4.67
C ALA A 157 11.21 5.17 4.29
N PHE A 158 10.76 4.65 3.16
CA PHE A 158 11.04 3.26 2.73
C PHE A 158 12.34 3.10 1.94
N TRP A 159 13.14 4.15 1.79
CA TRP A 159 14.39 4.10 1.04
C TRP A 159 15.60 4.50 1.91
N PRO A 160 16.18 3.56 2.68
CA PRO A 160 17.32 3.84 3.58
C PRO A 160 18.57 4.37 2.86
N ALA A 161 18.80 4.00 1.58
CA ALA A 161 19.93 4.48 0.80
C ALA A 161 19.90 5.99 0.50
N PHE A 162 18.76 6.67 0.71
CA PHE A 162 18.66 8.12 0.63
C PHE A 162 19.70 8.85 1.52
N HIS A 163 20.14 8.19 2.61
CA HIS A 163 21.18 8.75 3.50
C HIS A 163 22.59 8.75 2.93
N GLU A 164 22.84 8.02 1.86
CA GLU A 164 24.14 8.00 1.18
C GLU A 164 24.36 9.26 0.32
N ILE A 165 23.30 10.01 0.02
CA ILE A 165 23.38 11.30 -0.66
C ILE A 165 24.08 12.30 0.27
N LYS A 166 25.12 12.99 -0.23
CA LYS A 166 25.95 13.91 0.55
C LYS A 166 25.35 15.29 0.75
N LYS A 167 24.51 15.74 -0.20
CA LYS A 167 23.85 17.05 -0.16
C LYS A 167 22.72 17.09 0.85
N PRO A 168 22.25 18.29 1.27
CA PRO A 168 21.11 18.44 2.16
C PRO A 168 19.90 17.62 1.74
N ARG A 169 19.23 16.98 2.71
CA ARG A 169 18.19 15.98 2.46
C ARG A 169 16.99 16.21 3.37
N LEU A 170 15.82 16.23 2.77
CA LEU A 170 14.53 16.29 3.46
C LEU A 170 13.77 14.99 3.23
N MET A 171 13.39 14.28 4.28
CA MET A 171 12.62 13.05 4.21
C MET A 171 11.18 13.31 4.63
N CYS A 172 10.22 12.86 3.84
CA CYS A 172 8.82 12.86 4.25
C CYS A 172 8.48 11.61 5.08
N MET A 173 7.84 11.84 6.22
CA MET A 173 7.19 10.84 7.03
C MET A 173 5.68 11.09 6.99
N PRO A 174 4.95 10.51 6.01
CA PRO A 174 3.54 10.84 5.79
C PRO A 174 2.62 10.22 6.83
N ASP A 175 2.91 9.01 7.25
CA ASP A 175 2.23 8.27 8.30
C ASP A 175 3.15 7.19 8.89
N ILE A 176 2.72 6.56 9.98
CA ILE A 176 3.49 5.47 10.60
C ILE A 176 2.56 4.34 11.06
N VAL A 177 1.57 4.04 10.28
CA VAL A 177 0.61 2.95 10.56
C VAL A 177 1.28 1.60 10.85
N LEU A 178 2.45 1.32 10.24
CA LEU A 178 3.24 0.12 10.54
C LEU A 178 3.81 0.11 11.96
N THR A 179 4.14 1.28 12.50
CA THR A 179 4.64 1.43 13.87
C THR A 179 3.50 1.36 14.89
N GLU A 180 2.35 1.92 14.56
CA GLU A 180 1.16 1.89 15.42
C GLU A 180 0.49 0.50 15.46
N PHE A 181 0.48 -0.23 14.34
CA PHE A 181 -0.20 -1.52 14.19
C PHE A 181 0.74 -2.64 13.71
N PRO A 182 1.92 -2.85 14.32
CA PRO A 182 2.92 -3.78 13.80
C PRO A 182 2.41 -5.23 13.76
N SER A 183 1.68 -5.66 14.78
CA SER A 183 1.13 -7.02 14.87
C SER A 183 0.08 -7.29 13.80
N ALA A 184 -0.81 -6.34 13.54
CA ALA A 184 -1.87 -6.49 12.55
C ALA A 184 -1.30 -6.54 11.12
N PHE A 185 -0.33 -5.68 10.81
CA PHE A 185 0.34 -5.68 9.50
C PHE A 185 1.23 -6.90 9.32
N SER A 186 1.93 -7.40 10.34
CA SER A 186 2.75 -8.61 10.24
C SER A 186 1.92 -9.87 9.99
N ARG A 187 0.71 -9.97 10.52
CA ARG A 187 -0.24 -11.07 10.24
C ARG A 187 -0.60 -11.16 8.75
N ILE A 188 -0.74 -10.02 8.06
CA ILE A 188 -1.12 -9.95 6.65
C ILE A 188 0.10 -10.06 5.73
N GLY A 189 1.17 -9.32 6.02
CA GLY A 189 2.33 -9.19 5.15
C GLY A 189 3.55 -10.05 5.53
N GLY A 190 3.53 -10.71 6.70
CA GLY A 190 4.61 -11.58 7.17
C GLY A 190 5.98 -10.90 7.15
N GLU A 191 6.99 -11.62 6.67
CA GLU A 191 8.38 -11.14 6.58
C GLU A 191 8.55 -9.85 5.76
N ARG A 192 7.71 -9.65 4.74
CA ARG A 192 7.77 -8.42 3.94
C ARG A 192 7.48 -7.19 4.80
N THR A 193 6.48 -7.26 5.67
CA THR A 193 6.16 -6.16 6.60
C THR A 193 7.29 -5.89 7.58
N MET A 194 7.93 -6.95 8.11
CA MET A 194 9.07 -6.79 9.01
C MET A 194 10.25 -6.10 8.32
N ARG A 195 10.55 -6.44 7.07
CA ARG A 195 11.59 -5.75 6.28
C ARG A 195 11.27 -4.28 6.04
N ILE A 196 10.03 -3.95 5.71
CA ILE A 196 9.61 -2.56 5.54
C ILE A 196 9.75 -1.79 6.86
N PHE A 197 9.37 -2.40 7.97
CA PHE A 197 9.55 -1.82 9.29
C PHE A 197 11.04 -1.54 9.61
N GLU A 198 11.92 -2.49 9.33
CA GLU A 198 13.37 -2.29 9.48
C GLU A 198 13.90 -1.17 8.56
N GLN A 199 13.38 -1.05 7.33
CA GLN A 199 13.75 0.02 6.41
C GLN A 199 13.35 1.38 6.96
N ILE A 200 12.15 1.51 7.52
CA ILE A 200 11.68 2.73 8.17
C ILE A 200 12.61 3.09 9.34
N GLN A 201 12.88 2.16 10.24
CA GLN A 201 13.75 2.39 11.39
C GLN A 201 15.15 2.87 10.96
N LYS A 202 15.76 2.20 9.97
CA LYS A 202 17.06 2.59 9.40
C LYS A 202 17.02 3.98 8.75
N SER A 203 15.90 4.31 8.09
CA SER A 203 15.71 5.61 7.47
C SER A 203 15.57 6.71 8.50
N VAL A 204 14.73 6.53 9.51
CA VAL A 204 14.52 7.54 10.56
C VAL A 204 15.80 7.77 11.38
N ALA A 205 16.49 6.71 11.76
CA ALA A 205 17.73 6.81 12.56
C ALA A 205 18.85 7.61 11.88
N LYS A 206 18.84 7.73 10.55
CA LYS A 206 19.90 8.40 9.79
C LYS A 206 19.46 9.70 9.13
N ALA A 207 18.19 10.05 9.16
CA ALA A 207 17.68 11.26 8.54
C ALA A 207 18.07 12.50 9.35
N SER A 208 18.35 13.60 8.62
CA SER A 208 18.76 14.87 9.23
C SER A 208 17.57 15.82 9.39
N TYR A 209 16.66 15.85 8.42
CA TYR A 209 15.48 16.71 8.41
C TYR A 209 14.28 15.97 7.92
N PHE A 210 13.12 16.26 8.53
CA PHE A 210 11.86 15.64 8.22
C PHE A 210 10.78 16.64 7.85
N VAL A 211 9.85 16.20 7.01
CA VAL A 211 8.56 16.83 6.84
C VAL A 211 7.46 15.81 7.12
N THR A 212 6.40 16.24 7.78
CA THR A 212 5.22 15.43 8.08
C THR A 212 3.94 16.23 7.89
N TYR A 213 2.78 15.56 7.89
CA TYR A 213 1.51 16.19 7.53
C TYR A 213 0.67 16.60 8.74
N SER A 214 1.10 16.29 9.97
CA SER A 214 0.37 16.61 11.19
C SER A 214 1.30 16.83 12.39
N GLN A 215 0.82 17.56 13.38
CA GLN A 215 1.49 17.70 14.67
C GLN A 215 1.54 16.36 15.40
N ASN A 216 0.50 15.53 15.27
CA ASN A 216 0.48 14.20 15.87
C ASN A 216 1.64 13.34 15.37
N VAL A 217 1.88 13.26 14.07
CA VAL A 217 3.02 12.50 13.51
C VAL A 217 4.35 13.10 13.95
N LYS A 218 4.46 14.43 14.04
CA LYS A 218 5.66 15.09 14.57
C LYS A 218 5.93 14.66 16.00
N TRP A 219 4.98 14.88 16.90
CA TRP A 219 5.23 14.72 18.34
C TRP A 219 5.14 13.26 18.79
N ALA A 220 4.00 12.61 18.58
CA ALA A 220 3.78 11.25 19.08
C ALA A 220 4.70 10.21 18.42
N THR A 221 5.15 10.46 17.19
CA THR A 221 5.95 9.47 16.49
C THR A 221 7.41 9.88 16.34
N LEU A 222 7.69 10.98 15.64
CA LEU A 222 9.09 11.31 15.34
C LEU A 222 9.83 11.75 16.60
N VAL A 223 9.23 12.57 17.47
CA VAL A 223 9.87 13.01 18.70
C VAL A 223 9.82 11.93 19.79
N ASP A 224 8.62 11.46 20.16
CA ASP A 224 8.47 10.59 21.33
C ASP A 224 8.94 9.16 21.09
N GLN A 225 8.63 8.56 19.94
CA GLN A 225 9.01 7.17 19.65
C GLN A 225 10.41 7.03 19.05
N TYR A 226 10.80 7.96 18.16
CA TYR A 226 12.09 7.88 17.46
C TYR A 226 13.16 8.82 17.99
N GLY A 227 12.84 9.72 18.94
CA GLY A 227 13.79 10.64 19.56
C GLY A 227 14.35 11.69 18.58
N VAL A 228 13.64 12.02 17.52
CA VAL A 228 14.06 13.04 16.54
C VAL A 228 13.89 14.41 17.17
N PRO A 229 14.93 15.28 17.13
CA PRO A 229 14.82 16.65 17.64
C PRO A 229 13.71 17.43 16.92
N ALA A 230 12.83 18.08 17.68
CA ALA A 230 11.63 18.75 17.17
C ALA A 230 11.92 19.86 16.15
N GLU A 231 13.08 20.54 16.27
CA GLU A 231 13.57 21.59 15.35
C GLU A 231 13.95 21.05 13.98
N LYS A 232 14.18 19.74 13.83
CA LYS A 232 14.47 19.07 12.56
C LYS A 232 13.22 18.61 11.83
N ILE A 233 12.04 18.84 12.39
CA ILE A 233 10.77 18.35 11.86
C ILE A 233 9.89 19.55 11.49
N SER A 234 9.62 19.71 10.20
CA SER A 234 8.63 20.66 9.67
C SER A 234 7.29 19.97 9.51
N VAL A 235 6.21 20.63 9.93
CA VAL A 235 4.83 20.14 9.67
C VAL A 235 4.25 20.94 8.52
N ILE A 236 3.86 20.25 7.45
CA ILE A 236 3.25 20.84 6.25
C ILE A 236 1.97 20.06 5.99
N ASN A 237 0.83 20.61 6.41
CA ASN A 237 -0.45 19.97 6.15
C ASN A 237 -0.69 19.86 4.65
N HIS A 238 -1.25 18.75 4.19
CA HIS A 238 -1.61 18.62 2.77
C HIS A 238 -2.87 19.43 2.42
N ALA A 239 -3.04 19.73 1.14
CA ALA A 239 -4.25 20.35 0.63
C ALA A 239 -5.38 19.31 0.49
N PRO A 240 -6.65 19.74 0.48
CA PRO A 240 -7.79 18.84 0.30
C PRO A 240 -7.80 18.19 -1.09
N SER A 241 -8.38 17.00 -1.17
CA SER A 241 -8.73 16.33 -2.43
C SER A 241 -10.13 16.80 -2.87
N LEU A 242 -10.23 17.41 -4.05
CA LEU A 242 -11.47 17.95 -4.59
C LEU A 242 -11.94 17.11 -5.78
N LEU A 243 -13.15 16.58 -5.69
CA LEU A 243 -13.76 15.70 -6.70
C LEU A 243 -14.89 16.35 -7.50
N SER A 244 -15.42 17.52 -7.06
CA SER A 244 -16.56 18.18 -7.69
C SER A 244 -16.38 18.40 -9.19
N HIS A 245 -15.21 18.83 -9.64
CA HIS A 245 -14.89 19.05 -11.05
C HIS A 245 -14.98 17.81 -11.94
N LYS A 246 -15.13 16.62 -11.36
CA LYS A 246 -15.29 15.35 -12.09
C LYS A 246 -16.75 14.99 -12.37
N VAL A 247 -17.69 15.59 -11.61
CA VAL A 247 -19.09 15.20 -11.62
C VAL A 247 -20.07 16.37 -11.65
N ASP A 248 -19.61 17.59 -11.36
CA ASP A 248 -20.46 18.78 -11.39
C ASP A 248 -20.44 19.39 -12.80
N VAL A 249 -21.59 19.38 -13.46
CA VAL A 249 -21.84 20.09 -14.71
C VAL A 249 -22.34 21.48 -14.36
N VAL A 250 -21.74 22.51 -14.92
CA VAL A 250 -22.06 23.92 -14.61
C VAL A 250 -22.39 24.69 -15.88
N GLY A 251 -23.12 25.81 -15.74
CA GLY A 251 -23.38 26.72 -16.86
C GLY A 251 -24.68 26.47 -17.61
N TYR A 252 -25.54 25.59 -17.12
CA TYR A 252 -26.86 25.29 -17.71
C TYR A 252 -27.95 25.44 -16.64
N SER A 253 -29.20 25.74 -17.06
CA SER A 253 -30.36 25.82 -16.16
C SER A 253 -30.64 24.49 -15.44
N GLU A 254 -30.35 23.36 -16.07
CA GLU A 254 -30.59 21.99 -15.59
C GLU A 254 -29.29 21.31 -15.14
N SER A 255 -28.28 22.10 -14.69
CA SER A 255 -26.95 21.59 -14.33
C SER A 255 -26.99 20.50 -13.25
N GLU A 256 -27.91 20.61 -12.29
CA GLU A 256 -28.03 19.63 -11.22
C GLU A 256 -28.57 18.29 -11.72
N ASP A 257 -29.61 18.29 -12.56
CA ASP A 257 -30.18 17.07 -13.16
C ASP A 257 -29.18 16.39 -14.09
N ILE A 258 -28.45 17.18 -14.89
CA ILE A 258 -27.39 16.66 -15.78
C ILE A 258 -26.26 16.05 -14.95
N SER A 259 -25.82 16.71 -13.87
CA SER A 259 -24.80 16.19 -12.96
C SER A 259 -25.27 14.88 -12.31
N ARG A 260 -26.53 14.81 -11.91
CA ARG A 260 -27.14 13.60 -11.34
C ARG A 260 -27.18 12.46 -12.35
N ALA A 261 -27.61 12.70 -13.58
CA ALA A 261 -27.61 11.70 -14.64
C ALA A 261 -26.20 11.20 -14.98
N LEU A 262 -25.22 12.11 -15.03
CA LEU A 262 -23.81 11.72 -15.20
C LEU A 262 -23.36 10.81 -14.06
N CYS A 263 -23.64 11.17 -12.81
CA CYS A 263 -23.28 10.36 -11.63
C CYS A 263 -23.95 8.98 -11.66
N GLN A 264 -25.21 8.89 -12.07
CA GLN A 264 -25.91 7.62 -12.24
C GLN A 264 -25.20 6.70 -13.24
N ASN A 265 -24.81 7.22 -14.40
CA ASN A 265 -24.06 6.46 -15.41
C ASN A 265 -22.69 6.00 -14.90
N LEU A 266 -21.96 6.86 -14.17
CA LEU A 266 -20.69 6.52 -13.57
C LEU A 266 -20.83 5.47 -12.46
N LEU A 267 -21.89 5.55 -11.67
CA LEU A 267 -22.20 4.58 -10.63
C LEU A 267 -22.54 3.21 -11.23
N CYS A 268 -23.25 3.16 -12.37
CA CYS A 268 -23.43 1.96 -13.18
C CYS A 268 -22.10 1.30 -13.51
N SER A 269 -21.18 2.09 -14.05
CA SER A 269 -19.86 1.61 -14.42
C SER A 269 -19.09 1.09 -13.20
N ALA A 270 -19.17 1.79 -12.06
CA ALA A 270 -18.54 1.37 -10.80
C ALA A 270 -19.11 0.04 -10.31
N PHE A 271 -20.42 -0.14 -10.31
CA PHE A 271 -21.06 -1.36 -9.80
C PHE A 271 -20.83 -2.59 -10.67
N ARG A 272 -20.59 -2.42 -11.98
CA ARG A 272 -20.11 -3.52 -12.84
C ARG A 272 -18.75 -4.08 -12.42
N LYS A 273 -17.97 -3.32 -11.65
CA LYS A 273 -16.68 -3.71 -11.09
C LYS A 273 -16.79 -4.29 -9.68
N SER A 274 -18.02 -4.54 -9.21
CA SER A 274 -18.25 -5.10 -7.87
C SER A 274 -17.82 -6.57 -7.77
N SER A 275 -17.65 -7.03 -6.56
CA SER A 275 -17.40 -8.45 -6.26
C SER A 275 -18.59 -9.36 -6.60
N ASN A 276 -19.79 -8.79 -6.79
CA ASN A 276 -21.01 -9.49 -7.20
C ASN A 276 -21.73 -8.76 -8.34
N PRO A 277 -21.16 -8.75 -9.57
CA PRO A 277 -21.66 -7.94 -10.68
C PRO A 277 -23.05 -8.38 -11.19
N LEU A 278 -23.42 -9.66 -11.04
CA LEU A 278 -24.76 -10.14 -11.42
C LEU A 278 -25.84 -9.56 -10.52
N TYR A 279 -25.57 -9.40 -9.24
CA TYR A 279 -26.49 -8.78 -8.29
C TYR A 279 -26.63 -7.27 -8.54
N THR A 280 -25.50 -6.58 -8.73
CA THR A 280 -25.48 -5.12 -8.93
C THR A 280 -25.99 -4.70 -10.30
N ALA A 281 -26.04 -5.59 -11.29
CA ALA A 281 -26.67 -5.32 -12.59
C ALA A 281 -28.18 -5.07 -12.46
N GLY A 282 -28.83 -5.53 -11.39
CA GLY A 282 -30.25 -5.26 -11.10
C GLY A 282 -30.56 -3.86 -10.59
N PHE A 283 -29.55 -3.02 -10.32
CA PHE A 283 -29.73 -1.65 -9.83
C PHE A 283 -29.87 -0.61 -10.96
N GLU A 284 -30.61 -0.94 -11.99
CA GLU A 284 -30.76 -0.05 -13.17
C GLU A 284 -31.48 1.27 -12.88
N ASN A 285 -32.34 1.30 -11.86
CA ASN A 285 -33.13 2.49 -11.50
C ASN A 285 -32.47 3.37 -10.44
N TRP A 286 -31.30 3.01 -9.91
CA TRP A 286 -30.43 3.82 -9.03
C TRP A 286 -31.07 4.38 -7.74
N ASP A 287 -32.20 3.85 -7.31
CA ASP A 287 -32.85 4.18 -6.05
C ASP A 287 -32.29 3.36 -4.88
N VAL A 288 -30.96 3.16 -4.89
CA VAL A 288 -30.27 2.47 -3.80
C VAL A 288 -29.61 3.47 -2.89
N ASP A 289 -30.16 3.58 -1.70
CA ASP A 289 -29.54 4.34 -0.63
C ASP A 289 -28.36 3.58 -0.05
N TYR A 290 -27.20 4.23 0.11
CA TYR A 290 -26.03 3.57 0.65
C TYR A 290 -25.12 4.49 1.48
N LEU A 291 -24.39 3.84 2.41
CA LEU A 291 -23.21 4.38 3.06
C LEU A 291 -21.99 4.13 2.17
N PHE A 292 -21.04 5.05 2.15
CA PHE A 292 -19.85 4.91 1.33
C PHE A 292 -18.56 5.07 2.13
N TYR A 293 -17.63 4.14 1.94
CA TYR A 293 -16.26 4.25 2.44
C TYR A 293 -15.24 3.89 1.36
N ALA A 294 -14.44 4.88 0.97
CA ALA A 294 -13.37 4.73 -0.01
C ALA A 294 -12.05 4.41 0.68
N SER A 295 -11.66 3.13 0.68
CA SER A 295 -10.35 2.71 1.19
C SER A 295 -9.93 1.35 0.65
N GLN A 296 -8.62 1.09 0.64
CA GLN A 296 -8.09 -0.27 0.55
C GLN A 296 -8.30 -1.01 1.87
N PHE A 297 -8.52 -2.32 1.82
CA PHE A 297 -8.63 -3.14 3.03
C PHE A 297 -7.26 -3.32 3.69
N ARG A 298 -6.99 -2.50 4.70
CA ARG A 298 -5.78 -2.55 5.54
C ARG A 298 -6.18 -2.54 7.01
N PRO A 299 -5.36 -3.07 7.93
CA PRO A 299 -5.70 -3.14 9.35
C PRO A 299 -6.14 -1.82 9.98
N ASN A 300 -5.41 -0.73 9.68
CA ASN A 300 -5.72 0.60 10.19
C ASN A 300 -7.01 1.21 9.62
N LYS A 301 -7.57 0.63 8.57
CA LYS A 301 -8.81 1.13 7.94
C LYS A 301 -10.10 0.60 8.59
N ASN A 302 -9.97 -0.27 9.59
CA ASN A 302 -11.01 -0.64 10.55
C ASN A 302 -12.33 -1.15 9.95
N VAL A 303 -12.25 -1.81 8.79
CA VAL A 303 -13.44 -2.25 8.04
C VAL A 303 -14.28 -3.25 8.83
N ILE A 304 -13.66 -4.11 9.65
CA ILE A 304 -14.40 -5.10 10.47
C ILE A 304 -15.30 -4.41 11.49
N THR A 305 -14.83 -3.35 12.15
CA THR A 305 -15.66 -2.59 13.11
C THR A 305 -16.83 -1.89 12.38
N LEU A 306 -16.58 -1.34 11.20
CA LEU A 306 -17.64 -0.79 10.34
C LEU A 306 -18.68 -1.87 9.95
N LEU A 307 -18.24 -3.06 9.58
CA LEU A 307 -19.14 -4.17 9.24
C LEU A 307 -20.00 -4.62 10.44
N LYS A 308 -19.45 -4.59 11.66
CA LYS A 308 -20.21 -4.85 12.88
C LYS A 308 -21.29 -3.79 13.13
N ALA A 309 -20.90 -2.52 13.04
CA ALA A 309 -21.84 -1.39 13.14
C ALA A 309 -22.93 -1.47 12.07
N TYR A 310 -22.54 -1.73 10.83
CA TYR A 310 -23.47 -1.86 9.70
C TYR A 310 -24.45 -3.04 9.87
N LYS A 311 -23.95 -4.21 10.30
CA LYS A 311 -24.82 -5.36 10.61
C LYS A 311 -25.89 -5.01 11.63
N TYR A 312 -25.52 -4.31 12.71
CA TYR A 312 -26.43 -3.87 13.73
C TYR A 312 -27.48 -2.87 13.18
N LEU A 313 -27.05 -1.90 12.40
CA LEU A 313 -27.97 -0.96 11.73
C LEU A 313 -28.98 -1.67 10.82
N LEU A 314 -28.51 -2.66 10.04
CA LEU A 314 -29.34 -3.38 9.09
C LEU A 314 -30.31 -4.37 9.77
N ARG A 315 -29.85 -5.15 10.77
CA ARG A 315 -30.59 -6.30 11.33
C ARG A 315 -31.35 -5.95 12.60
N ASP A 316 -30.84 -5.05 13.43
CA ASP A 316 -31.42 -4.71 14.72
C ASP A 316 -32.17 -3.38 14.66
N LYS A 317 -31.66 -2.40 13.89
CA LYS A 317 -32.30 -1.10 13.69
C LYS A 317 -33.18 -1.02 12.43
N TYR A 318 -33.12 -2.02 11.56
CA TYR A 318 -33.89 -2.12 10.30
C TYR A 318 -33.66 -0.93 9.35
N ILE A 319 -32.44 -0.36 9.34
CA ILE A 319 -32.07 0.72 8.45
C ILE A 319 -31.70 0.15 7.09
N GLY A 320 -32.57 0.34 6.10
CA GLY A 320 -32.50 -0.29 4.77
C GLY A 320 -31.52 0.38 3.80
N VAL A 321 -30.29 0.71 4.23
CA VAL A 321 -29.23 1.27 3.36
C VAL A 321 -28.21 0.20 3.02
N LYS A 322 -27.58 0.26 1.83
CA LYS A 322 -26.45 -0.61 1.48
C LYS A 322 -25.14 -0.02 2.03
N LEU A 323 -24.08 -0.84 2.08
CA LEU A 323 -22.73 -0.38 2.37
C LEU A 323 -21.84 -0.61 1.13
N VAL A 324 -21.30 0.46 0.56
CA VAL A 324 -20.39 0.40 -0.59
C VAL A 324 -18.96 0.67 -0.14
N LEU A 325 -18.06 -0.26 -0.43
CA LEU A 325 -16.64 -0.25 -0.06
C LEU A 325 -15.76 -0.36 -1.32
N THR A 326 -14.62 0.35 -1.37
CA THR A 326 -13.73 0.31 -2.55
C THR A 326 -12.60 -0.73 -2.46
N GLY A 327 -12.63 -1.63 -1.49
CA GLY A 327 -11.65 -2.70 -1.34
C GLY A 327 -12.03 -3.99 -2.07
N ASN A 328 -11.03 -4.83 -2.33
CA ASN A 328 -11.26 -6.17 -2.88
C ASN A 328 -11.24 -7.21 -1.74
N PRO A 329 -12.37 -7.88 -1.44
CA PRO A 329 -12.46 -8.87 -0.35
C PRO A 329 -11.57 -10.12 -0.61
N GLU A 330 -11.21 -10.43 -1.86
CA GLU A 330 -10.31 -11.54 -2.17
C GLU A 330 -8.89 -11.33 -1.59
N HIS A 331 -8.52 -10.08 -1.32
CA HIS A 331 -7.23 -9.73 -0.70
C HIS A 331 -7.33 -9.56 0.82
N ALA A 332 -8.51 -9.74 1.42
CA ALA A 332 -8.79 -9.54 2.83
C ALA A 332 -9.70 -10.65 3.37
N PRO A 333 -9.16 -11.85 3.64
CA PRO A 333 -9.94 -13.02 4.04
C PRO A 333 -10.86 -12.76 5.24
N GLU A 334 -10.39 -12.04 6.25
CA GLU A 334 -11.19 -11.72 7.46
C GLU A 334 -12.45 -10.91 7.11
N ILE A 335 -12.37 -9.99 6.14
CA ILE A 335 -13.52 -9.20 5.69
C ILE A 335 -14.48 -10.08 4.88
N LYS A 336 -13.93 -10.91 3.98
CA LYS A 336 -14.71 -11.83 3.15
C LYS A 336 -15.48 -12.83 4.03
N GLU A 337 -14.82 -13.43 5.01
CA GLU A 337 -15.41 -14.36 5.98
C GLU A 337 -16.51 -13.66 6.79
N PHE A 338 -16.25 -12.45 7.32
CA PHE A 338 -17.26 -11.72 8.07
C PHE A 338 -18.52 -11.43 7.25
N ILE A 339 -18.38 -11.02 5.99
CA ILE A 339 -19.51 -10.77 5.08
C ILE A 339 -20.31 -12.05 4.86
N SER A 340 -19.64 -13.17 4.60
CA SER A 340 -20.27 -14.47 4.35
C SER A 340 -20.95 -15.05 5.60
N ASP A 341 -20.25 -15.06 6.74
CA ASP A 341 -20.77 -15.63 7.99
C ASP A 341 -21.99 -14.87 8.54
N ASN A 342 -22.14 -13.60 8.14
CA ASN A 342 -23.26 -12.76 8.55
C ASN A 342 -24.31 -12.55 7.43
N PHE A 343 -24.21 -13.27 6.31
CA PHE A 343 -25.14 -13.19 5.17
C PHE A 343 -25.33 -11.76 4.65
N LEU A 344 -24.20 -11.02 4.48
CA LEU A 344 -24.18 -9.63 4.05
C LEU A 344 -23.79 -9.45 2.57
N GLU A 345 -23.68 -10.53 1.78
CA GLU A 345 -23.20 -10.50 0.39
C GLU A 345 -24.06 -9.64 -0.55
N LYS A 346 -25.33 -9.46 -0.19
CA LYS A 346 -26.26 -8.58 -0.93
C LYS A 346 -26.34 -7.17 -0.37
N ASP A 347 -25.84 -6.94 0.84
CA ASP A 347 -25.96 -5.67 1.54
C ASP A 347 -24.63 -4.89 1.51
N VAL A 348 -23.49 -5.59 1.45
CA VAL A 348 -22.16 -5.01 1.31
C VAL A 348 -21.67 -5.16 -0.12
N ILE A 349 -21.50 -4.06 -0.82
CA ILE A 349 -21.06 -4.00 -2.21
C ILE A 349 -19.59 -3.57 -2.24
N CYS A 350 -18.70 -4.50 -2.52
CA CYS A 350 -17.28 -4.21 -2.69
C CYS A 350 -16.97 -3.92 -4.17
N VAL A 351 -16.46 -2.73 -4.45
CA VAL A 351 -16.03 -2.28 -5.80
C VAL A 351 -14.52 -2.07 -5.81
N SER A 352 -13.87 -2.24 -6.94
CA SER A 352 -12.42 -2.04 -7.07
C SER A 352 -12.03 -1.50 -8.43
N GLY A 353 -10.85 -0.84 -8.52
CA GLY A 353 -10.37 -0.30 -9.79
C GLY A 353 -11.22 0.85 -10.34
N LEU A 354 -11.77 1.68 -9.46
CA LEU A 354 -12.54 2.85 -9.84
C LEU A 354 -11.65 3.92 -10.48
N SER A 355 -12.15 4.57 -11.52
CA SER A 355 -11.61 5.84 -11.99
C SER A 355 -11.95 6.96 -10.99
N VAL A 356 -11.25 8.09 -11.08
CA VAL A 356 -11.51 9.26 -10.21
C VAL A 356 -12.96 9.77 -10.37
N SER A 357 -13.49 9.74 -11.59
CA SER A 357 -14.89 10.14 -11.86
C SER A 357 -15.90 9.17 -11.26
N GLU A 358 -15.65 7.85 -11.32
CA GLU A 358 -16.50 6.85 -10.68
C GLU A 358 -16.45 6.98 -9.15
N LEU A 359 -15.27 7.25 -8.59
CA LEU A 359 -15.11 7.52 -7.16
C LEU A 359 -15.92 8.76 -6.74
N ALA A 360 -15.82 9.84 -7.49
CA ALA A 360 -16.58 11.07 -7.25
C ALA A 360 -18.10 10.83 -7.30
N ALA A 361 -18.57 10.03 -8.28
CA ALA A 361 -19.98 9.66 -8.37
C ALA A 361 -20.43 8.79 -7.19
N CYS A 362 -19.59 7.83 -6.75
CA CYS A 362 -19.88 7.04 -5.56
C CYS A 362 -20.03 7.89 -4.30
N TYR A 363 -19.20 8.93 -4.12
CA TYR A 363 -19.39 9.87 -3.03
C TYR A 363 -20.66 10.70 -3.21
N LYS A 364 -20.87 11.31 -4.39
CA LYS A 364 -21.99 12.23 -4.63
C LYS A 364 -23.36 11.58 -4.47
N MET A 365 -23.47 10.30 -4.84
CA MET A 365 -24.72 9.55 -4.75
C MET A 365 -24.93 8.88 -3.39
N ALA A 366 -23.93 8.86 -2.51
CA ALA A 366 -24.03 8.29 -1.18
C ALA A 366 -24.94 9.13 -0.27
N LYS A 367 -25.67 8.48 0.64
CA LYS A 367 -26.42 9.18 1.70
C LYS A 367 -25.47 9.75 2.75
N LEU A 368 -24.42 9.01 3.08
CA LEU A 368 -23.44 9.40 4.10
C LEU A 368 -22.11 8.73 3.76
N ALA A 369 -21.01 9.47 3.86
CA ALA A 369 -19.67 8.89 3.87
C ALA A 369 -19.28 8.52 5.31
N VAL A 370 -18.58 7.38 5.45
CA VAL A 370 -18.11 6.91 6.77
C VAL A 370 -16.61 6.69 6.69
N ASN A 371 -15.85 7.27 7.60
CA ASN A 371 -14.40 7.02 7.71
C ASN A 371 -14.04 6.39 9.07
N PRO A 372 -13.96 5.07 9.17
CA PRO A 372 -13.69 4.36 10.42
C PRO A 372 -12.20 4.18 10.74
N SER A 373 -11.29 4.85 10.03
CA SER A 373 -9.84 4.66 10.17
C SER A 373 -9.35 4.84 11.61
N LEU A 374 -8.45 3.95 12.05
CA LEU A 374 -7.78 4.02 13.36
C LEU A 374 -6.60 4.99 13.37
N SER A 375 -6.00 5.23 12.20
CA SER A 375 -4.82 6.08 12.05
C SER A 375 -4.72 6.62 10.63
N GLU A 376 -4.31 7.88 10.53
CA GLU A 376 -4.01 8.62 9.31
C GLU A 376 -2.79 9.53 9.55
N GLY A 377 -2.08 9.90 8.49
CA GLY A 377 -0.92 10.79 8.60
C GLY A 377 -1.25 12.28 8.60
N GLY A 378 -2.43 12.65 8.10
CA GLY A 378 -2.93 14.00 8.01
C GLY A 378 -4.45 14.00 7.90
N CYS A 379 -5.07 15.12 7.53
CA CYS A 379 -6.51 15.19 7.32
C CYS A 379 -6.97 14.07 6.36
N PRO A 380 -7.93 13.22 6.76
CA PRO A 380 -8.39 12.13 5.90
C PRO A 380 -8.96 12.66 4.59
N PHE A 381 -8.41 12.21 3.45
CA PHE A 381 -8.94 12.61 2.13
C PHE A 381 -10.40 12.24 1.96
N THR A 382 -10.85 11.13 2.54
CA THR A 382 -12.26 10.73 2.52
C THR A 382 -13.21 11.80 3.07
N PHE A 383 -12.75 12.60 4.04
CA PHE A 383 -13.49 13.74 4.56
C PHE A 383 -13.64 14.86 3.51
N THR A 384 -12.53 15.28 2.92
CA THR A 384 -12.54 16.37 1.94
C THR A 384 -13.16 15.96 0.61
N GLU A 385 -12.97 14.70 0.18
CA GLU A 385 -13.57 14.14 -1.04
C GLU A 385 -15.09 14.11 -0.95
N ALA A 386 -15.65 13.61 0.16
CA ALA A 386 -17.10 13.56 0.39
C ALA A 386 -17.71 14.97 0.38
N LEU A 387 -17.14 15.89 1.16
CA LEU A 387 -17.66 17.25 1.25
C LEU A 387 -17.50 18.03 -0.06
N SER A 388 -16.48 17.72 -0.87
CA SER A 388 -16.27 18.37 -2.17
C SER A 388 -17.42 18.15 -3.15
N VAL A 389 -18.14 17.04 -3.01
CA VAL A 389 -19.32 16.70 -3.83
C VAL A 389 -20.66 16.87 -3.09
N GLY A 390 -20.63 17.46 -1.88
CA GLY A 390 -21.83 17.76 -1.10
C GLY A 390 -22.37 16.58 -0.28
N THR A 391 -21.57 15.58 0.01
CA THR A 391 -21.95 14.43 0.84
C THR A 391 -21.43 14.62 2.26
N PRO A 392 -22.30 14.60 3.30
CA PRO A 392 -21.86 14.67 4.68
C PRO A 392 -21.08 13.44 5.09
N VAL A 393 -20.23 13.57 6.12
CA VAL A 393 -19.35 12.48 6.54
C VAL A 393 -19.34 12.34 8.06
N VAL A 394 -19.32 11.11 8.55
CA VAL A 394 -18.98 10.77 9.93
C VAL A 394 -17.65 10.03 9.95
N ALA A 395 -16.82 10.26 10.97
CA ALA A 395 -15.46 9.81 11.00
C ALA A 395 -15.01 9.37 12.39
N SER A 396 -13.96 8.56 12.44
CA SER A 396 -13.27 8.20 13.67
C SER A 396 -12.70 9.41 14.38
N ARG A 397 -12.84 9.45 15.70
CA ARG A 397 -12.13 10.38 16.58
C ARG A 397 -10.68 9.91 16.70
N ILE A 398 -9.81 10.47 15.88
CA ILE A 398 -8.37 10.23 15.91
C ILE A 398 -7.64 11.56 16.03
N ALA A 399 -6.47 11.58 16.67
CA ALA A 399 -5.73 12.80 16.97
C ALA A 399 -5.52 13.70 15.74
N VAL A 400 -5.19 13.12 14.59
CA VAL A 400 -4.99 13.88 13.34
C VAL A 400 -6.28 14.52 12.83
N ALA A 401 -7.44 13.89 13.03
CA ALA A 401 -8.73 14.46 12.65
C ALA A 401 -9.12 15.59 13.61
N GLU A 402 -8.84 15.46 14.91
CA GLU A 402 -9.06 16.49 15.92
C GLU A 402 -8.17 17.73 15.72
N GLU A 403 -6.93 17.55 15.21
CA GLU A 403 -6.08 18.69 14.82
C GLU A 403 -6.71 19.54 13.72
N VAL A 404 -7.46 18.92 12.83
CA VAL A 404 -8.06 19.59 11.68
C VAL A 404 -9.43 20.14 12.04
N LEU A 405 -10.29 19.37 12.68
CA LEU A 405 -11.65 19.72 13.09
C LEU A 405 -11.64 20.20 14.53
N THR A 406 -11.40 21.49 14.76
CA THR A 406 -11.14 22.05 16.11
C THR A 406 -12.40 22.49 16.86
N GLU A 407 -13.52 22.76 16.18
CA GLU A 407 -14.76 23.18 16.82
C GLU A 407 -15.47 22.02 17.53
N THR A 408 -15.79 22.17 18.80
CA THR A 408 -16.45 21.13 19.62
C THR A 408 -17.76 20.64 19.00
N ALA A 409 -18.64 21.54 18.56
CA ALA A 409 -19.92 21.17 17.95
C ALA A 409 -19.72 20.34 16.65
N LEU A 410 -18.70 20.70 15.86
CA LEU A 410 -18.36 19.97 14.64
C LEU A 410 -17.79 18.59 14.97
N GLN A 411 -16.93 18.48 15.99
CA GLN A 411 -16.41 17.22 16.49
C GLN A 411 -17.50 16.29 17.01
N GLU A 412 -18.40 16.82 17.86
CA GLU A 412 -19.52 16.05 18.40
C GLU A 412 -20.47 15.54 17.33
N ALA A 413 -20.72 16.32 16.28
CA ALA A 413 -21.57 15.90 15.17
C ALA A 413 -20.89 14.92 14.23
N THR A 414 -19.55 14.99 14.10
CA THR A 414 -18.80 14.24 13.08
C THR A 414 -18.17 12.97 13.63
N PHE A 415 -17.63 12.99 14.87
CA PHE A 415 -16.78 11.93 15.35
C PHE A 415 -17.51 10.86 16.18
N PHE A 416 -17.00 9.62 16.03
CA PHE A 416 -17.30 8.45 16.85
C PHE A 416 -16.02 7.81 17.37
N ASP A 417 -16.13 7.01 18.45
CA ASP A 417 -15.04 6.17 18.94
C ASP A 417 -14.77 5.04 17.94
N PRO A 418 -13.56 4.98 17.33
CA PRO A 418 -13.25 3.95 16.35
C PRO A 418 -13.17 2.53 16.93
N TYR A 419 -13.08 2.37 18.23
CA TYR A 419 -13.02 1.08 18.93
C TYR A 419 -14.38 0.60 19.39
N ASP A 420 -15.39 1.48 19.46
CA ASP A 420 -16.77 1.15 19.81
C ASP A 420 -17.68 1.13 18.57
N TRP A 421 -18.01 -0.05 18.10
CA TRP A 421 -18.89 -0.22 16.96
C TRP A 421 -20.35 0.23 17.24
N HIS A 422 -20.80 0.29 18.51
CA HIS A 422 -22.11 0.81 18.85
C HIS A 422 -22.14 2.35 18.73
N ASP A 423 -21.09 3.02 19.23
CA ASP A 423 -20.96 4.47 19.06
C ASP A 423 -20.87 4.83 17.57
N MET A 424 -20.09 4.06 16.78
CA MET A 424 -20.05 4.20 15.33
C MET A 424 -21.44 4.02 14.69
N ALA A 425 -22.21 3.01 15.10
CA ALA A 425 -23.55 2.77 14.58
C ALA A 425 -24.50 3.93 14.92
N ASN A 426 -24.50 4.37 16.18
CA ASN A 426 -25.33 5.49 16.64
C ASN A 426 -25.00 6.78 15.87
N LYS A 427 -23.72 7.05 15.60
CA LYS A 427 -23.30 8.21 14.83
C LYS A 427 -23.72 8.11 13.35
N ILE A 428 -23.66 6.93 12.76
CA ILE A 428 -24.15 6.69 11.39
C ILE A 428 -25.67 6.89 11.34
N GLU A 429 -26.43 6.31 12.26
CA GLU A 429 -27.88 6.48 12.36
C GLU A 429 -28.25 7.96 12.46
N TRP A 430 -27.66 8.68 13.42
CA TRP A 430 -27.87 10.12 13.58
C TRP A 430 -27.50 10.91 12.32
N GLY A 431 -26.36 10.57 11.68
CA GLY A 431 -25.92 11.23 10.45
C GLY A 431 -26.85 11.01 9.27
N LEU A 432 -27.49 9.83 9.16
CA LEU A 432 -28.50 9.53 8.16
C LEU A 432 -29.79 10.33 8.38
N GLU A 433 -30.24 10.45 9.62
CA GLU A 433 -31.45 11.21 10.00
C GLU A 433 -31.24 12.72 9.88
N ASN A 434 -30.03 13.21 10.15
CA ASN A 434 -29.71 14.63 10.21
C ASN A 434 -28.79 15.12 9.08
N ARG A 435 -28.85 14.48 7.88
CA ARG A 435 -27.93 14.76 6.76
C ARG A 435 -27.77 16.23 6.41
N ALA A 436 -28.88 16.96 6.31
CA ALA A 436 -28.87 18.37 5.94
C ALA A 436 -28.21 19.24 7.01
N ALA A 437 -28.50 18.98 8.28
CA ALA A 437 -27.89 19.67 9.40
C ALA A 437 -26.40 19.39 9.52
N LEU A 438 -26.00 18.10 9.38
CA LEU A 438 -24.60 17.69 9.39
C LEU A 438 -23.81 18.35 8.26
N LEU A 439 -24.35 18.33 7.04
CA LEU A 439 -23.71 19.00 5.90
C LEU A 439 -23.61 20.51 6.09
N ALA A 440 -24.66 21.15 6.60
CA ALA A 440 -24.64 22.57 6.88
C ALA A 440 -23.59 22.97 7.92
N LEU A 441 -23.38 22.13 8.93
CA LEU A 441 -22.34 22.33 9.94
C LEU A 441 -20.92 22.12 9.37
N GLN A 442 -20.72 21.12 8.48
CA GLN A 442 -19.42 20.78 7.90
C GLN A 442 -18.99 21.71 6.76
N ARG A 443 -19.95 22.29 6.04
CA ARG A 443 -19.68 23.08 4.83
C ARG A 443 -18.81 24.31 5.06
N PRO A 444 -19.06 25.18 6.05
CA PRO A 444 -18.21 26.35 6.30
C PRO A 444 -16.77 25.97 6.58
N TYR A 445 -16.57 24.87 7.30
CA TYR A 445 -15.25 24.36 7.63
C TYR A 445 -14.52 23.82 6.38
N PHE A 446 -15.23 23.06 5.55
CA PHE A 446 -14.68 22.61 4.27
C PHE A 446 -14.35 23.79 3.34
N ASP A 447 -15.17 24.85 3.35
CA ASP A 447 -14.92 26.05 2.56
C ASP A 447 -13.65 26.78 3.00
N GLU A 448 -13.24 26.66 4.25
CA GLU A 448 -11.95 27.13 4.76
C GLU A 448 -10.80 26.23 4.31
N LEU A 449 -10.95 24.91 4.47
CA LEU A 449 -9.94 23.94 4.06
C LEU A 449 -9.56 24.03 2.57
N LYS A 450 -10.56 24.25 1.70
CA LYS A 450 -10.33 24.32 0.24
C LYS A 450 -9.54 25.55 -0.22
N LYS A 451 -9.34 26.56 0.65
CA LYS A 451 -8.47 27.71 0.34
C LYS A 451 -7.01 27.30 0.22
N ARG A 452 -6.60 26.24 0.94
CA ARG A 452 -5.27 25.68 0.84
C ARG A 452 -5.13 24.86 -0.44
N THR A 453 -4.18 25.22 -1.26
CA THR A 453 -3.92 24.58 -2.56
C THR A 453 -2.69 23.66 -2.52
N TRP A 454 -2.57 22.75 -3.48
CA TRP A 454 -1.35 21.96 -3.67
C TRP A 454 -0.14 22.82 -4.07
N ALA A 455 -0.37 23.98 -4.67
CA ALA A 455 0.70 24.94 -4.96
C ALA A 455 1.29 25.51 -3.65
N ASP A 456 0.46 25.80 -2.65
CA ASP A 456 0.92 26.24 -1.33
C ASP A 456 1.76 25.15 -0.65
N VAL A 457 1.30 23.90 -0.69
CA VAL A 457 2.02 22.75 -0.13
C VAL A 457 3.40 22.60 -0.79
N VAL A 458 3.49 22.70 -2.12
CA VAL A 458 4.76 22.62 -2.85
C VAL A 458 5.67 23.78 -2.48
N SER A 459 5.14 25.01 -2.39
CA SER A 459 5.91 26.20 -2.01
C SER A 459 6.51 26.06 -0.61
N GLU A 460 5.74 25.55 0.35
CA GLU A 460 6.24 25.30 1.70
C GLU A 460 7.36 24.23 1.73
N HIS A 461 7.23 23.16 0.94
CA HIS A 461 8.30 22.17 0.81
C HIS A 461 9.58 22.78 0.21
N ILE A 462 9.45 23.64 -0.81
CA ILE A 462 10.57 24.34 -1.41
C ILE A 462 11.25 25.26 -0.38
N ASN A 463 10.49 26.02 0.40
CA ASN A 463 11.02 26.88 1.45
C ASN A 463 11.84 26.09 2.49
N VAL A 464 11.36 24.91 2.90
CA VAL A 464 12.10 24.02 3.81
C VAL A 464 13.40 23.54 3.14
N LEU A 465 13.37 23.12 1.86
CA LEU A 465 14.53 22.66 1.13
C LEU A 465 15.57 23.78 0.95
N GLU A 466 15.16 25.01 0.67
CA GLU A 466 16.03 26.18 0.59
C GLU A 466 16.69 26.46 1.94
N LYS A 467 15.92 26.45 3.02
CA LYS A 467 16.43 26.66 4.37
C LYS A 467 17.52 25.64 4.72
N ILE A 468 17.25 24.34 4.56
CA ILE A 468 18.24 23.30 4.89
C ILE A 468 19.46 23.33 3.97
N SER A 469 19.31 23.82 2.73
CA SER A 469 20.43 24.02 1.83
C SER A 469 21.35 25.15 2.30
N GLN A 470 20.81 26.24 2.84
CA GLN A 470 21.58 27.38 3.38
C GLN A 470 22.28 27.04 4.70
N GLU A 471 21.66 26.24 5.54
CA GLU A 471 22.25 25.83 6.85
C GLU A 471 23.44 24.87 6.69
N ASN A 472 23.61 24.22 5.52
CA ASN A 472 24.66 23.23 5.27
C ASN A 472 25.72 23.70 4.24
N ASN A 473 25.63 24.94 3.76
CA ASN A 473 26.66 25.62 3.00
C ASN A 473 27.52 26.51 3.91
#